data_30d09fa89b31a2f6d2c34916cec78dd2
#
_entry.id   30d09fa89b31a2f6d2c34916cec78dd2
#
_cell.length_a   1.000
_cell.length_b   1.000
_cell.length_c   1.000
_cell.angle_alpha   90.00
_cell.angle_beta   90.00
_cell.angle_gamma   90.00
#
_symmetry.space_group_name_H-M   'P 1'
#
loop_
_entity.id
_entity.type
_entity.pdbx_description
1 polymer ?
#
loop_
_entity_poly.entity_id
_entity_poly.type
_entity_poly.pdbx_seq_one_letter_code
_entity_poly.pdbx_strand_id
1 'polypeptide(L)'
;MNTKLGKLKNVNLREAWSHEAQDFTPWLADNLEYLSNEIGVQLELEGQEVKVESFSADIIARDPQNDRRILIENQLEKTDHTHLGQILTYLAGLEAEVIIWVASSFREPHLSAIKWLNENTVEPFAFFAVQVKAVQIDNSSIAPMFETVAKPNSWDRKIKDKVKIVGEQSELSKWRFAFWQRLIEIYPEHEKYESLKSTSSRWRNVCLLYTS
;
A
#
# COMPACT_ATOMS: atom_id res chain seq x y z
N MET A 1 -17.04 29.11 24.06
CA MET A 1 -17.08 28.96 22.58
C MET A 1 -18.03 27.80 22.28
N ASN A 2 -19.04 28.01 21.44
CA ASN A 2 -19.99 26.96 21.09
C ASN A 2 -19.47 26.28 19.82
N THR A 3 -18.73 25.18 19.97
CA THR A 3 -18.16 24.43 18.82
C THR A 3 -19.30 23.74 18.08
N LYS A 4 -19.55 24.13 16.82
CA LYS A 4 -20.54 23.45 15.97
C LYS A 4 -19.90 22.12 15.48
N LEU A 5 -20.49 21.01 15.84
CA LEU A 5 -20.09 19.68 15.37
C LEU A 5 -20.80 19.34 14.06
N GLY A 6 -20.04 18.89 13.05
CA GLY A 6 -20.59 18.39 11.81
C GLY A 6 -21.08 16.94 11.96
N LYS A 7 -21.95 16.50 11.06
CA LYS A 7 -22.46 15.13 11.02
C LYS A 7 -21.75 14.33 9.94
N LEU A 8 -21.06 13.26 10.34
CA LEU A 8 -20.44 12.31 9.41
C LEU A 8 -21.52 11.49 8.69
N LYS A 9 -21.40 11.37 7.39
CA LYS A 9 -22.26 10.55 6.53
C LYS A 9 -21.41 9.61 5.71
N ASN A 10 -21.87 8.37 5.52
CA ASN A 10 -21.32 7.50 4.49
C ASN A 10 -21.90 7.89 3.13
N VAL A 11 -21.05 7.88 2.12
CA VAL A 11 -21.35 8.14 0.72
C VAL A 11 -21.10 6.85 -0.05
N ASN A 12 -21.83 6.64 -1.15
CA ASN A 12 -21.55 5.49 -1.99
C ASN A 12 -20.17 5.60 -2.61
N LEU A 13 -19.36 4.53 -2.56
CA LEU A 13 -18.02 4.52 -3.16
C LEU A 13 -18.04 4.88 -4.64
N ARG A 14 -19.12 4.53 -5.36
CA ARG A 14 -19.30 4.85 -6.79
C ARG A 14 -19.53 6.34 -7.06
N GLU A 15 -19.81 7.15 -6.03
CA GLU A 15 -19.84 8.62 -6.14
C GLU A 15 -18.44 9.23 -6.08
N ALA A 16 -17.49 8.56 -5.41
CA ALA A 16 -16.08 8.95 -5.38
C ALA A 16 -15.30 8.37 -6.56
N TRP A 17 -15.56 7.10 -6.89
CA TRP A 17 -14.90 6.36 -7.97
C TRP A 17 -15.94 5.58 -8.76
N SER A 18 -16.22 6.03 -9.99
CA SER A 18 -17.25 5.41 -10.84
C SER A 18 -16.85 4.01 -11.29
N HIS A 19 -15.56 3.83 -11.57
CA HIS A 19 -14.97 2.58 -12.05
C HIS A 19 -13.80 2.16 -11.15
N GLU A 20 -13.70 0.86 -10.87
CA GLU A 20 -12.64 0.29 -10.07
C GLU A 20 -11.28 0.40 -10.77
N ALA A 21 -11.11 -0.26 -11.91
CA ALA A 21 -9.86 -0.31 -12.63
C ALA A 21 -9.43 1.04 -13.24
N GLN A 22 -10.38 1.92 -13.59
CA GLN A 22 -10.08 3.18 -14.27
C GLN A 22 -9.93 4.37 -13.32
N ASP A 23 -10.61 4.33 -12.17
CA ASP A 23 -10.65 5.45 -11.23
C ASP A 23 -10.00 5.08 -9.89
N PHE A 24 -10.46 3.98 -9.24
CA PHE A 24 -10.04 3.64 -7.87
C PHE A 24 -8.62 3.07 -7.82
N THR A 25 -8.30 2.08 -8.66
CA THR A 25 -6.97 1.45 -8.66
C THR A 25 -5.86 2.46 -8.97
N PRO A 26 -5.95 3.31 -10.02
CA PRO A 26 -4.95 4.35 -10.26
C PRO A 26 -4.88 5.37 -9.13
N TRP A 27 -6.03 5.81 -8.60
CA TRP A 27 -6.06 6.74 -7.49
C TRP A 27 -5.37 6.15 -6.24
N LEU A 28 -5.65 4.87 -5.91
CA LEU A 28 -5.05 4.19 -4.77
C LEU A 28 -3.54 4.04 -4.92
N ALA A 29 -3.07 3.73 -6.13
CA ALA A 29 -1.65 3.61 -6.43
C ALA A 29 -0.90 4.94 -6.29
N ASP A 30 -1.53 6.06 -6.66
CA ASP A 30 -0.98 7.41 -6.47
C ASP A 30 -1.06 7.90 -5.01
N ASN A 31 -1.86 7.23 -4.17
CA ASN A 31 -2.15 7.64 -2.79
C ASN A 31 -1.94 6.49 -1.78
N LEU A 32 -0.88 5.70 -1.96
CA LEU A 32 -0.56 4.56 -1.08
C LEU A 32 -0.32 4.95 0.37
N GLU A 33 -0.09 6.23 0.67
CA GLU A 33 0.07 6.74 2.02
C GLU A 33 -1.17 6.49 2.91
N TYR A 34 -2.38 6.42 2.34
CA TYR A 34 -3.58 6.05 3.10
C TYR A 34 -3.47 4.64 3.67
N LEU A 35 -3.05 3.67 2.85
CA LEU A 35 -2.81 2.30 3.31
C LEU A 35 -1.57 2.23 4.22
N SER A 36 -0.49 2.93 3.87
CA SER A 36 0.73 3.00 4.69
C SER A 36 0.44 3.44 6.11
N ASN A 37 -0.37 4.49 6.27
CA ASN A 37 -0.76 5.02 7.58
C ASN A 37 -1.67 4.05 8.34
N GLU A 38 -2.58 3.36 7.64
CA GLU A 38 -3.54 2.44 8.26
C GLU A 38 -2.89 1.16 8.75
N ILE A 39 -2.00 0.55 7.95
CA ILE A 39 -1.34 -0.71 8.31
C ILE A 39 0.00 -0.52 9.05
N GLY A 40 0.54 0.71 9.07
CA GLY A 40 1.82 1.04 9.72
C GLY A 40 3.05 0.52 8.97
N VAL A 41 2.98 0.39 7.64
CA VAL A 41 4.10 -0.02 6.77
C VAL A 41 4.25 0.98 5.65
N GLN A 42 5.46 1.42 5.38
CA GLN A 42 5.72 2.26 4.23
C GLN A 42 5.54 1.46 2.94
N LEU A 43 4.78 2.02 1.99
CA LEU A 43 4.49 1.42 0.70
C LEU A 43 5.09 2.28 -0.42
N GLU A 44 5.93 1.66 -1.25
CA GLU A 44 6.44 2.26 -2.48
C GLU A 44 5.87 1.51 -3.69
N LEU A 45 5.29 2.24 -4.63
CA LEU A 45 4.69 1.65 -5.83
C LEU A 45 5.78 1.00 -6.70
N GLU A 46 5.59 -0.26 -7.08
CA GLU A 46 6.40 -0.96 -8.08
C GLU A 46 5.68 -1.07 -9.43
N GLY A 47 4.36 -1.26 -9.43
CA GLY A 47 3.58 -1.36 -10.66
C GLY A 47 2.09 -1.44 -10.41
N GLN A 48 1.33 -1.15 -11.47
CA GLN A 48 -0.12 -1.31 -11.54
C GLN A 48 -0.47 -2.27 -12.67
N GLU A 49 -1.60 -2.99 -12.55
CA GLU A 49 -2.11 -3.91 -13.56
C GLU A 49 -1.02 -4.88 -14.06
N VAL A 50 -0.25 -5.41 -13.10
CA VAL A 50 0.90 -6.27 -13.41
C VAL A 50 0.42 -7.65 -13.83
N LYS A 51 0.74 -8.03 -15.07
CA LYS A 51 0.32 -9.34 -15.63
C LYS A 51 1.03 -10.48 -14.92
N VAL A 52 0.24 -11.45 -14.44
CA VAL A 52 0.68 -12.70 -13.85
C VAL A 52 -0.03 -13.83 -14.61
N GLU A 53 0.68 -14.46 -15.55
CA GLU A 53 0.12 -15.46 -16.46
C GLU A 53 -1.14 -14.95 -17.19
N SER A 54 -2.34 -15.47 -16.83
CA SER A 54 -3.62 -15.11 -17.41
C SER A 54 -4.39 -14.03 -16.63
N PHE A 55 -3.83 -13.54 -15.52
CA PHE A 55 -4.45 -12.56 -14.63
C PHE A 55 -3.65 -11.27 -14.58
N SER A 56 -4.21 -10.26 -13.94
CA SER A 56 -3.54 -8.97 -13.67
C SER A 56 -3.69 -8.65 -12.19
N ALA A 57 -2.56 -8.45 -11.51
CA ALA A 57 -2.55 -7.97 -10.14
C ALA A 57 -2.75 -6.44 -10.13
N ASP A 58 -3.67 -5.94 -9.32
CA ASP A 58 -4.06 -4.53 -9.34
C ASP A 58 -2.88 -3.60 -9.04
N ILE A 59 -2.22 -3.80 -7.90
CA ILE A 59 -1.08 -2.98 -7.47
C ILE A 59 -0.01 -3.87 -6.83
N ILE A 60 1.22 -3.68 -7.26
CA ILE A 60 2.41 -4.23 -6.62
C ILE A 60 3.16 -3.08 -5.96
N ALA A 61 3.44 -3.23 -4.68
CA ALA A 61 4.22 -2.30 -3.90
C ALA A 61 5.39 -3.00 -3.19
N ARG A 62 6.27 -2.21 -2.62
CA ARG A 62 7.40 -2.69 -1.82
C ARG A 62 7.43 -1.99 -0.46
N ASP A 63 7.74 -2.75 0.58
CA ASP A 63 8.16 -2.23 1.87
C ASP A 63 9.67 -1.91 1.81
N PRO A 64 10.08 -0.64 1.72
CA PRO A 64 11.48 -0.28 1.53
C PRO A 64 12.34 -0.59 2.77
N GLN A 65 11.74 -0.78 3.92
CA GLN A 65 12.46 -1.05 5.17
C GLN A 65 12.89 -2.52 5.29
N ASN A 66 12.02 -3.44 4.83
CA ASN A 66 12.26 -4.89 4.93
C ASN A 66 12.50 -5.54 3.58
N ASP A 67 12.46 -4.77 2.49
CA ASP A 67 12.63 -5.24 1.11
C ASP A 67 11.60 -6.30 0.70
N ARG A 68 10.37 -6.23 1.26
CA ARG A 68 9.29 -7.17 1.00
C ARG A 68 8.40 -6.70 -0.12
N ARG A 69 8.03 -7.62 -1.00
CA ARG A 69 7.02 -7.37 -2.04
C ARG A 69 5.63 -7.49 -1.45
N ILE A 70 4.77 -6.54 -1.80
CA ILE A 70 3.42 -6.40 -1.30
C ILE A 70 2.46 -6.43 -2.48
N LEU A 71 1.50 -7.33 -2.43
CA LEU A 71 0.38 -7.37 -3.35
C LEU A 71 -0.81 -6.62 -2.72
N ILE A 72 -1.41 -5.71 -3.47
CA ILE A 72 -2.64 -5.03 -3.10
C ILE A 72 -3.69 -5.40 -4.14
N GLU A 73 -4.71 -6.13 -3.73
CA GLU A 73 -5.92 -6.41 -4.48
C GLU A 73 -7.02 -5.50 -3.98
N ASN A 74 -7.74 -4.86 -4.88
CA ASN A 74 -8.76 -3.90 -4.50
C ASN A 74 -10.07 -4.13 -5.25
N GLN A 75 -11.19 -3.94 -4.57
CA GLN A 75 -12.52 -4.00 -5.15
C GLN A 75 -13.47 -3.00 -4.47
N LEU A 76 -14.27 -2.30 -5.25
CA LEU A 76 -15.29 -1.37 -4.74
C LEU A 76 -16.55 -2.08 -4.26
N GLU A 77 -16.65 -3.37 -4.50
CA GLU A 77 -17.76 -4.22 -4.10
C GLU A 77 -17.42 -5.02 -2.83
N LYS A 78 -18.40 -5.78 -2.36
CA LYS A 78 -18.24 -6.73 -1.27
C LYS A 78 -17.38 -7.90 -1.72
N THR A 79 -16.47 -8.37 -0.86
CA THR A 79 -15.55 -9.48 -1.16
C THR A 79 -16.23 -10.71 -1.77
N ASP A 80 -15.55 -11.36 -2.72
CA ASP A 80 -16.00 -12.57 -3.39
C ASP A 80 -14.90 -13.65 -3.47
N HIS A 81 -15.28 -14.85 -3.94
CA HIS A 81 -14.35 -15.99 -4.04
C HIS A 81 -13.34 -15.83 -5.19
N THR A 82 -13.68 -15.04 -6.21
CA THR A 82 -12.79 -14.80 -7.35
C THR A 82 -11.54 -14.07 -6.89
N HIS A 83 -11.70 -12.94 -6.18
CA HIS A 83 -10.57 -12.18 -5.64
C HIS A 83 -9.77 -12.97 -4.60
N LEU A 84 -10.44 -13.77 -3.75
CA LEU A 84 -9.72 -14.65 -2.83
C LEU A 84 -8.84 -15.67 -3.59
N GLY A 85 -9.37 -16.24 -4.67
CA GLY A 85 -8.61 -17.15 -5.53
C GLY A 85 -7.43 -16.46 -6.23
N GLN A 86 -7.64 -15.24 -6.73
CA GLN A 86 -6.59 -14.41 -7.32
C GLN A 86 -5.47 -14.11 -6.32
N ILE A 87 -5.80 -13.64 -5.13
CA ILE A 87 -4.85 -13.38 -4.04
C ILE A 87 -3.95 -14.60 -3.79
N LEU A 88 -4.52 -15.81 -3.66
CA LEU A 88 -3.75 -17.03 -3.42
C LEU A 88 -2.87 -17.43 -4.62
N THR A 89 -3.36 -17.20 -5.85
CA THR A 89 -2.60 -17.44 -7.07
C THR A 89 -1.42 -16.47 -7.21
N TYR A 90 -1.66 -15.20 -6.96
CA TYR A 90 -0.62 -14.17 -7.06
C TYR A 90 0.44 -14.29 -5.96
N LEU A 91 0.04 -14.71 -4.76
CA LEU A 91 0.96 -14.99 -3.66
C LEU A 91 2.06 -15.97 -4.11
N ALA A 92 1.67 -17.02 -4.83
CA ALA A 92 2.60 -18.02 -5.34
C ALA A 92 3.40 -17.52 -6.56
N GLY A 93 2.74 -16.81 -7.49
CA GLY A 93 3.35 -16.39 -8.77
C GLY A 93 4.23 -15.14 -8.69
N LEU A 94 3.95 -14.22 -7.76
CA LEU A 94 4.66 -12.94 -7.61
C LEU A 94 5.71 -12.96 -6.49
N GLU A 95 5.84 -14.05 -5.74
CA GLU A 95 6.68 -14.12 -4.55
C GLU A 95 6.34 -12.98 -3.55
N ALA A 96 5.05 -12.59 -3.49
CA ALA A 96 4.59 -11.58 -2.56
C ALA A 96 4.56 -12.15 -1.14
N GLU A 97 5.07 -11.38 -0.20
CA GLU A 97 5.13 -11.77 1.22
C GLU A 97 4.00 -11.14 2.04
N VAL A 98 3.51 -10.00 1.59
CA VAL A 98 2.43 -9.27 2.24
C VAL A 98 1.29 -9.08 1.27
N ILE A 99 0.09 -9.39 1.72
CA ILE A 99 -1.15 -9.22 0.95
C ILE A 99 -2.02 -8.18 1.65
N ILE A 100 -2.51 -7.22 0.89
CA ILE A 100 -3.49 -6.23 1.35
C ILE A 100 -4.72 -6.36 0.46
N TRP A 101 -5.81 -6.89 1.01
CA TRP A 101 -7.08 -6.95 0.32
C TRP A 101 -7.95 -5.76 0.73
N VAL A 102 -8.23 -4.86 -0.22
CA VAL A 102 -9.06 -3.67 -0.03
C VAL A 102 -10.45 -3.94 -0.60
N ALA A 103 -11.50 -3.76 0.18
CA ALA A 103 -12.88 -3.96 -0.29
C ALA A 103 -13.87 -3.03 0.42
N SER A 104 -15.06 -2.80 -0.19
CA SER A 104 -16.12 -2.02 0.45
C SER A 104 -16.65 -2.67 1.72
N SER A 105 -16.68 -4.00 1.76
CA SER A 105 -17.02 -4.79 2.95
C SER A 105 -16.57 -6.23 2.81
N PHE A 106 -16.34 -6.89 3.93
CA PHE A 106 -15.89 -8.28 3.97
C PHE A 106 -17.04 -9.21 4.36
N ARG A 107 -17.20 -10.31 3.61
CA ARG A 107 -18.04 -11.42 4.01
C ARG A 107 -17.34 -12.22 5.10
N GLU A 108 -18.09 -12.69 6.10
CA GLU A 108 -17.52 -13.44 7.23
C GLU A 108 -16.64 -14.64 6.80
N PRO A 109 -17.02 -15.48 5.80
CA PRO A 109 -16.13 -16.55 5.35
C PRO A 109 -14.79 -16.08 4.83
N HIS A 110 -14.74 -14.95 4.10
CA HIS A 110 -13.48 -14.39 3.57
C HIS A 110 -12.62 -13.80 4.69
N LEU A 111 -13.25 -13.11 5.65
CA LEU A 111 -12.56 -12.60 6.81
C LEU A 111 -11.98 -13.74 7.66
N SER A 112 -12.74 -14.82 7.82
CA SER A 112 -12.27 -16.04 8.51
C SER A 112 -11.10 -16.69 7.76
N ALA A 113 -11.13 -16.72 6.43
CA ALA A 113 -10.00 -17.22 5.61
C ALA A 113 -8.73 -16.38 5.82
N ILE A 114 -8.82 -15.06 5.80
CA ILE A 114 -7.68 -14.15 6.07
C ILE A 114 -7.12 -14.36 7.49
N LYS A 115 -8.00 -14.49 8.49
CA LYS A 115 -7.57 -14.78 9.88
C LYS A 115 -6.87 -16.13 9.96
N TRP A 116 -7.44 -17.16 9.33
CA TRP A 116 -6.85 -18.51 9.28
C TRP A 116 -5.46 -18.50 8.61
N LEU A 117 -5.29 -17.77 7.49
CA LEU A 117 -4.00 -17.60 6.84
C LEU A 117 -2.98 -16.96 7.77
N ASN A 118 -3.36 -15.90 8.50
CA ASN A 118 -2.48 -15.24 9.48
C ASN A 118 -2.09 -16.14 10.65
N GLU A 119 -2.92 -17.12 11.02
CA GLU A 119 -2.67 -18.07 12.11
C GLU A 119 -1.83 -19.27 11.67
N ASN A 120 -1.93 -19.67 10.40
CA ASN A 120 -1.35 -20.92 9.89
C ASN A 120 -0.20 -20.71 8.91
N THR A 121 0.19 -19.48 8.61
CA THR A 121 1.41 -19.16 7.85
C THR A 121 2.48 -18.62 8.79
N VAL A 122 3.75 -18.82 8.38
CA VAL A 122 4.92 -18.30 9.10
C VAL A 122 5.45 -17.03 8.44
N GLU A 123 6.30 -16.29 9.14
CA GLU A 123 7.01 -15.17 8.53
C GLU A 123 7.80 -15.63 7.28
N PRO A 124 7.84 -14.80 6.22
CA PRO A 124 7.46 -13.38 6.20
C PRO A 124 6.00 -13.08 5.82
N PHE A 125 5.15 -14.09 5.68
CA PHE A 125 3.77 -13.91 5.19
C PHE A 125 2.88 -13.13 6.15
N ALA A 126 2.12 -12.17 5.60
CA ALA A 126 1.19 -11.33 6.33
C ALA A 126 -0.02 -10.97 5.46
N PHE A 127 -1.23 -11.10 5.99
CA PHE A 127 -2.48 -10.87 5.26
C PHE A 127 -3.31 -9.79 5.97
N PHE A 128 -3.65 -8.73 5.22
CA PHE A 128 -4.48 -7.64 5.68
C PHE A 128 -5.80 -7.63 4.95
N ALA A 129 -6.89 -7.42 5.69
CA ALA A 129 -8.18 -7.05 5.15
C ALA A 129 -8.45 -5.61 5.54
N VAL A 130 -8.60 -4.73 4.56
CA VAL A 130 -8.80 -3.29 4.75
C VAL A 130 -10.11 -2.87 4.10
N GLN A 131 -11.04 -2.38 4.91
CA GLN A 131 -12.29 -1.83 4.41
C GLN A 131 -12.07 -0.41 3.93
N VAL A 132 -12.53 -0.10 2.71
CA VAL A 132 -12.58 1.27 2.18
C VAL A 132 -14.00 1.82 2.30
N LYS A 133 -14.12 3.07 2.74
CA LYS A 133 -15.36 3.83 2.84
C LYS A 133 -15.17 5.21 2.20
N ALA A 134 -16.22 5.76 1.65
CA ALA A 134 -16.31 7.17 1.29
C ALA A 134 -17.16 7.89 2.35
N VAL A 135 -16.64 8.95 2.92
CA VAL A 135 -17.31 9.69 3.98
C VAL A 135 -17.36 11.19 3.69
N GLN A 136 -18.32 11.87 4.27
CA GLN A 136 -18.51 13.32 4.09
C GLN A 136 -19.03 13.92 5.39
N ILE A 137 -18.56 15.11 5.76
CA ILE A 137 -19.11 15.88 6.87
C ILE A 137 -20.00 16.97 6.29
N ASP A 138 -21.30 16.89 6.60
CA ASP A 138 -22.35 17.75 6.05
C ASP A 138 -22.28 17.80 4.50
N ASN A 139 -21.85 18.91 3.90
CA ASN A 139 -21.68 19.12 2.46
C ASN A 139 -20.22 19.40 2.08
N SER A 140 -19.25 18.88 2.85
CA SER A 140 -17.83 18.96 2.51
C SER A 140 -17.49 18.11 1.28
N SER A 141 -16.23 18.16 0.82
CA SER A 141 -15.71 17.18 -0.13
C SER A 141 -15.79 15.78 0.44
N ILE A 142 -15.95 14.77 -0.43
CA ILE A 142 -15.89 13.34 -0.07
C ILE A 142 -14.46 13.02 0.34
N ALA A 143 -14.30 12.29 1.45
CA ALA A 143 -13.02 11.82 1.94
C ALA A 143 -12.97 10.29 1.93
N PRO A 144 -11.88 9.66 1.47
CA PRO A 144 -11.66 8.23 1.65
C PRO A 144 -11.34 7.94 3.11
N MET A 145 -11.80 6.79 3.59
CA MET A 145 -11.48 6.29 4.92
C MET A 145 -11.15 4.80 4.80
N PHE A 146 -10.01 4.42 5.30
CA PHE A 146 -9.57 3.02 5.35
C PHE A 146 -9.62 2.52 6.78
N GLU A 147 -10.01 1.27 6.96
CA GLU A 147 -10.13 0.63 8.28
C GLU A 147 -9.65 -0.83 8.19
N THR A 148 -8.62 -1.17 8.93
CA THR A 148 -8.10 -2.54 8.99
C THR A 148 -9.05 -3.43 9.78
N VAL A 149 -9.70 -4.40 9.12
CA VAL A 149 -10.64 -5.34 9.74
C VAL A 149 -10.02 -6.70 10.08
N ALA A 150 -8.86 -7.03 9.47
CA ALA A 150 -8.01 -8.15 9.88
C ALA A 150 -6.54 -7.87 9.57
N LYS A 151 -5.65 -8.33 10.46
CA LYS A 151 -4.19 -8.21 10.36
C LYS A 151 -3.53 -9.35 11.15
N PRO A 152 -2.21 -9.63 10.94
CA PRO A 152 -1.49 -10.62 11.73
C PRO A 152 -1.49 -10.28 13.23
N ASN A 153 -1.68 -11.27 14.09
CA ASN A 153 -1.79 -11.12 15.55
C ASN A 153 -0.56 -10.46 16.22
N SER A 154 0.64 -10.65 15.65
CA SER A 154 1.90 -10.07 16.14
C SER A 154 2.22 -8.67 15.56
N TRP A 155 1.39 -8.15 14.66
CA TRP A 155 1.70 -6.96 13.86
C TRP A 155 1.87 -5.69 14.71
N ASP A 156 0.96 -5.42 15.61
CA ASP A 156 1.03 -4.24 16.49
C ASP A 156 2.25 -4.24 17.40
N ARG A 157 2.71 -5.44 17.83
CA ARG A 157 3.93 -5.59 18.64
C ARG A 157 5.14 -5.24 17.80
N LYS A 158 5.21 -5.75 16.57
CA LYS A 158 6.31 -5.47 15.63
C LYS A 158 6.39 -3.99 15.25
N ILE A 159 5.26 -3.33 15.02
CA ILE A 159 5.22 -1.88 14.77
C ILE A 159 5.75 -1.11 15.97
N LYS A 160 5.32 -1.43 17.20
CA LYS A 160 5.80 -0.77 18.41
C LYS A 160 7.29 -0.96 18.64
N ASP A 161 7.81 -2.16 18.37
CA ASP A 161 9.25 -2.44 18.47
C ASP A 161 10.04 -1.68 17.40
N LYS A 162 9.51 -1.58 16.17
CA LYS A 162 10.10 -0.79 15.08
C LYS A 162 10.06 0.71 15.33
N VAL A 163 8.98 1.26 15.86
CA VAL A 163 8.88 2.69 16.22
C VAL A 163 9.92 3.05 17.29
N LYS A 164 10.27 2.13 18.19
CA LYS A 164 11.40 2.32 19.11
C LYS A 164 12.76 2.34 18.39
N ILE A 165 12.90 1.56 17.29
CA ILE A 165 14.12 1.47 16.48
C ILE A 165 14.20 2.64 15.47
N VAL A 166 13.07 3.17 14.99
CA VAL A 166 12.98 4.29 14.01
C VAL A 166 13.33 5.64 14.65
N GLY A 167 13.38 5.73 15.98
CA GLY A 167 14.10 6.83 16.64
C GLY A 167 15.60 6.86 16.28
N GLU A 168 16.14 5.73 15.86
CA GLU A 168 17.45 5.57 15.23
C GLU A 168 17.21 5.16 13.77
N GLN A 169 17.36 6.11 12.83
CA GLN A 169 17.36 5.77 11.38
C GLN A 169 18.28 4.56 11.19
N SER A 170 17.79 3.48 10.58
CA SER A 170 18.63 2.30 10.36
C SER A 170 19.92 2.73 9.65
N GLU A 171 21.06 2.14 9.97
CA GLU A 171 22.35 2.45 9.33
C GLU A 171 22.27 2.32 7.80
N LEU A 172 21.47 1.38 7.31
CA LEU A 172 21.20 1.20 5.89
C LEU A 172 20.41 2.39 5.29
N SER A 173 19.44 2.93 6.02
CA SER A 173 18.67 4.12 5.60
C SER A 173 19.54 5.37 5.55
N LYS A 174 20.41 5.56 6.55
CA LYS A 174 21.41 6.64 6.57
C LYS A 174 22.40 6.50 5.41
N TRP A 175 22.86 5.27 5.16
CA TRP A 175 23.77 4.99 4.05
C TRP A 175 23.13 5.26 2.69
N ARG A 176 21.89 4.83 2.47
CA ARG A 176 21.13 5.09 1.22
C ARG A 176 20.93 6.59 1.00
N PHE A 177 20.55 7.31 2.04
CA PHE A 177 20.38 8.77 1.97
C PHE A 177 21.70 9.45 1.58
N ALA A 178 22.81 9.11 2.25
CA ALA A 178 24.13 9.64 1.96
C ALA A 178 24.63 9.26 0.55
N PHE A 179 24.35 8.02 0.08
CA PHE A 179 24.66 7.58 -1.27
C PHE A 179 23.96 8.44 -2.33
N TRP A 180 22.63 8.64 -2.19
CA TRP A 180 21.88 9.45 -3.14
C TRP A 180 22.29 10.92 -3.11
N GLN A 181 22.55 11.46 -1.93
CA GLN A 181 23.07 12.82 -1.77
C GLN A 181 24.41 12.97 -2.51
N ARG A 182 25.33 12.06 -2.31
CA ARG A 182 26.64 12.06 -2.96
C ARG A 182 26.53 11.89 -4.47
N LEU A 183 25.64 11.04 -4.95
CA LEU A 183 25.42 10.83 -6.39
C LEU A 183 24.89 12.11 -7.06
N ILE A 184 23.95 12.79 -6.44
CA ILE A 184 23.38 14.05 -6.92
C ILE A 184 24.47 15.16 -6.95
N GLU A 185 25.37 15.19 -5.97
CA GLU A 185 26.50 16.15 -5.91
C GLU A 185 27.54 15.89 -7.03
N ILE A 186 27.83 14.62 -7.37
CA ILE A 186 28.83 14.25 -8.35
C ILE A 186 28.33 14.47 -9.79
N TYR A 187 27.03 14.35 -10.03
CA TYR A 187 26.41 14.48 -11.34
C TYR A 187 25.41 15.65 -11.45
N PRO A 188 25.81 16.88 -11.12
CA PRO A 188 24.91 18.04 -11.15
C PRO A 188 24.46 18.45 -12.55
N GLU A 189 25.20 18.06 -13.60
CA GLU A 189 25.02 18.58 -14.97
C GLU A 189 23.92 17.88 -15.77
N HIS A 190 23.25 16.84 -15.22
CA HIS A 190 22.12 16.21 -15.88
C HIS A 190 20.83 16.93 -15.50
N GLU A 191 20.23 17.66 -16.44
CA GLU A 191 18.93 18.35 -16.29
C GLU A 191 17.82 17.49 -15.64
N LYS A 192 17.92 16.15 -15.77
CA LYS A 192 17.02 15.17 -15.14
C LYS A 192 17.23 15.01 -13.63
N TYR A 193 18.38 15.46 -13.08
CA TYR A 193 18.70 15.30 -11.65
C TYR A 193 18.42 16.55 -10.81
N GLU A 194 18.19 17.70 -11.41
CA GLU A 194 17.90 18.95 -10.67
C GLU A 194 16.63 18.86 -9.80
N SER A 195 15.67 18.00 -10.18
CA SER A 195 14.46 17.75 -9.40
C SER A 195 14.59 16.61 -8.39
N LEU A 196 15.72 15.90 -8.34
CA LEU A 196 15.90 14.73 -7.50
C LEU A 196 16.25 15.14 -6.07
N LYS A 197 15.43 14.70 -5.11
CA LYS A 197 15.73 14.79 -3.67
C LYS A 197 16.41 13.50 -3.21
N SER A 198 17.35 13.60 -2.28
CA SER A 198 17.93 12.43 -1.62
C SER A 198 16.82 11.62 -0.93
N THR A 199 16.94 10.30 -0.93
CA THR A 199 15.96 9.37 -0.38
C THR A 199 16.64 8.23 0.37
N SER A 200 15.95 7.64 1.32
CA SER A 200 16.34 6.41 1.99
C SER A 200 15.95 5.15 1.20
N SER A 201 15.23 5.29 0.11
CA SER A 201 14.81 4.20 -0.76
C SER A 201 15.97 3.50 -1.45
N ARG A 202 15.82 2.19 -1.70
CA ARG A 202 16.82 1.38 -2.41
C ARG A 202 16.91 1.71 -3.90
N TRP A 203 15.78 2.06 -4.52
CA TRP A 203 15.66 2.30 -5.95
C TRP A 203 15.09 3.68 -6.25
N ARG A 204 15.65 4.32 -7.27
CA ARG A 204 15.02 5.41 -7.99
C ARG A 204 14.89 5.02 -9.45
N ASN A 205 13.78 5.33 -10.07
CA ASN A 205 13.60 5.22 -11.51
C ASN A 205 14.45 6.28 -12.20
N VAL A 206 15.74 6.01 -12.34
CA VAL A 206 16.64 6.80 -13.18
C VAL A 206 16.64 6.14 -14.55
N CYS A 207 15.87 6.68 -15.47
CA CYS A 207 15.90 6.24 -16.86
C CYS A 207 17.24 6.71 -17.47
N LEU A 208 18.25 5.84 -17.46
CA LEU A 208 19.46 6.02 -18.25
C LEU A 208 19.09 5.76 -19.70
N LEU A 209 18.66 6.79 -20.43
CA LEU A 209 18.63 6.74 -21.87
C LEU A 209 20.07 6.78 -22.33
N TYR A 210 20.63 5.62 -22.63
CA TYR A 210 21.78 5.52 -23.52
C TYR A 210 21.35 6.05 -24.90
N THR A 211 21.75 7.26 -25.23
CA THR A 211 21.80 7.69 -26.61
C THR A 211 23.22 7.30 -27.11
N SER A 212 23.26 6.23 -27.89
CA SER A 212 24.36 5.96 -28.82
C SER A 212 24.48 7.06 -29.85
#